data_3cd5d24cf907a8374ea95c257397b0ec
#
_entry.id   3cd5d24cf907a8374ea95c257397b0ec
#
_cell.length_a   1.000
_cell.length_b   1.000
_cell.length_c   1.000
_cell.angle_alpha   90.00
_cell.angle_beta   90.00
_cell.angle_gamma   90.00
#
_symmetry.space_group_name_H-M   'P 1'
#
loop_
_entity.id
_entity.type
_entity.pdbx_description
1 polymer ?
#
loop_
_entity_poly.entity_id
_entity_poly.type
_entity_poly.pdbx_seq_one_letter_code
_entity_poly.pdbx_strand_id
1 'polypeptide(L)'
;WLPRVAGSAATAAALCLLIFGVYLQPAVCQAIGIVPDAWMQDRYYRYYGVVTGFMTNLANLEIDKPDNYSEEAVDAILDNVDESRKFSTSPLYPTSYAATTAKDEQVKKPTIIYVMNESYWDVSELEQYGIKFDTDVSANLHALQQTSAYGRAYSPSFGGGTCDVEFEALTGYSVSFLPSGSKPYQQHVTKPMFALPSYLKTEGYQTAAVHCFWARYWSRDTAYPNLGLDDFISLEKMHGVQKVRRHYWTTGLVTDDSMADQIIGQYETMKAQSDAPVFLHAVTMQNHTNYNRDNYPDDERVHVVSHPVGLKSSTCLLYTSPS
;
A
#
# COMPACT_ATOMS: atom_id res chain seq x y z
N TRP A 1 28.66 -18.95 -48.61
CA TRP A 1 28.09 -19.46 -47.39
C TRP A 1 28.78 -18.88 -46.15
N LEU A 2 30.08 -18.93 -46.07
CA LEU A 2 30.91 -18.35 -45.00
C LEU A 2 30.61 -16.88 -44.63
N PRO A 3 30.49 -15.91 -45.61
CA PRO A 3 30.23 -14.53 -45.25
C PRO A 3 28.82 -14.32 -44.65
N ARG A 4 27.84 -15.16 -45.02
CA ARG A 4 26.50 -15.10 -44.38
C ARG A 4 26.51 -15.59 -42.96
N VAL A 5 27.24 -16.67 -42.66
CA VAL A 5 27.40 -17.21 -41.33
C VAL A 5 28.15 -16.23 -40.43
N ALA A 6 29.25 -15.64 -40.93
CA ALA A 6 30.00 -14.62 -40.21
C ALA A 6 29.15 -13.37 -39.92
N GLY A 7 28.33 -12.92 -40.92
CA GLY A 7 27.40 -11.81 -40.71
C GLY A 7 26.35 -12.10 -39.65
N SER A 8 25.74 -13.29 -39.70
CA SER A 8 24.76 -13.70 -38.65
C SER A 8 25.37 -13.79 -37.26
N ALA A 9 26.60 -14.33 -37.18
CA ALA A 9 27.31 -14.42 -35.89
C ALA A 9 27.66 -13.04 -35.32
N ALA A 10 28.11 -12.12 -36.19
CA ALA A 10 28.39 -10.74 -35.76
C ALA A 10 27.12 -10.00 -35.31
N THR A 11 25.98 -10.22 -35.99
CA THR A 11 24.69 -9.63 -35.62
C THR A 11 24.23 -10.20 -34.25
N ALA A 12 24.34 -11.51 -34.07
CA ALA A 12 23.99 -12.13 -32.78
C ALA A 12 24.88 -11.61 -31.63
N ALA A 13 26.18 -11.49 -31.87
CA ALA A 13 27.10 -10.93 -30.89
C ALA A 13 26.77 -9.46 -30.54
N ALA A 14 26.44 -8.64 -31.55
CA ALA A 14 26.03 -7.26 -31.32
C ALA A 14 24.72 -7.16 -30.54
N LEU A 15 23.73 -8.02 -30.82
CA LEU A 15 22.50 -8.10 -30.04
C LEU A 15 22.73 -8.54 -28.60
N CYS A 16 23.59 -9.54 -28.39
CA CYS A 16 23.97 -9.96 -27.03
C CYS A 16 24.65 -8.82 -26.26
N LEU A 17 25.59 -8.11 -26.88
CA LEU A 17 26.25 -6.95 -26.26
C LEU A 17 25.24 -5.84 -25.93
N LEU A 18 24.29 -5.56 -26.80
CA LEU A 18 23.24 -4.58 -26.55
C LEU A 18 22.33 -5.00 -25.39
N ILE A 19 21.90 -6.25 -25.37
CA ILE A 19 21.03 -6.77 -24.31
C ILE A 19 21.76 -6.82 -22.97
N PHE A 20 22.84 -7.57 -22.89
CA PHE A 20 23.54 -7.83 -21.63
C PHE A 20 24.46 -6.69 -21.18
N GLY A 21 25.03 -5.94 -22.12
CA GLY A 21 25.95 -4.84 -21.83
C GLY A 21 25.29 -3.48 -21.66
N VAL A 22 24.05 -3.31 -22.15
CA VAL A 22 23.34 -2.04 -22.04
C VAL A 22 22.01 -2.24 -21.31
N TYR A 23 21.05 -2.91 -21.91
CA TYR A 23 19.68 -2.93 -21.38
C TYR A 23 19.53 -3.60 -20.03
N LEU A 24 20.30 -4.66 -19.75
CA LEU A 24 20.29 -5.35 -18.47
C LEU A 24 21.29 -4.75 -17.44
N GLN A 25 21.84 -3.57 -17.75
CA GLN A 25 22.72 -2.83 -16.84
C GLN A 25 22.08 -1.50 -16.45
N PRO A 26 21.39 -1.41 -15.30
CA PRO A 26 20.68 -0.19 -14.89
C PRO A 26 21.59 1.05 -14.84
N ALA A 27 22.81 0.90 -14.36
CA ALA A 27 23.78 1.99 -14.29
C ALA A 27 24.17 2.52 -15.69
N VAL A 28 24.30 1.62 -16.68
CA VAL A 28 24.60 2.02 -18.06
C VAL A 28 23.39 2.72 -18.68
N CYS A 29 22.19 2.17 -18.51
CA CYS A 29 20.96 2.80 -18.96
C CYS A 29 20.82 4.21 -18.40
N GLN A 30 21.02 4.39 -17.10
CA GLN A 30 20.96 5.69 -16.44
C GLN A 30 22.02 6.66 -17.01
N ALA A 31 23.25 6.20 -17.22
CA ALA A 31 24.34 7.03 -17.76
C ALA A 31 24.07 7.54 -19.19
N ILE A 32 23.31 6.78 -20.00
CA ILE A 32 22.88 7.19 -21.36
C ILE A 32 21.49 7.84 -21.40
N GLY A 33 20.92 8.15 -20.24
CA GLY A 33 19.65 8.88 -20.13
C GLY A 33 18.38 8.03 -20.23
N ILE A 34 18.50 6.69 -20.16
CA ILE A 34 17.34 5.79 -20.06
C ILE A 34 17.01 5.61 -18.59
N VAL A 35 16.05 6.39 -18.11
CA VAL A 35 15.59 6.34 -16.71
C VAL A 35 14.23 5.65 -16.67
N PRO A 36 14.11 4.48 -16.02
CA PRO A 36 12.83 3.81 -15.87
C PRO A 36 11.80 4.70 -15.16
N ASP A 37 10.57 4.71 -15.68
CA ASP A 37 9.43 5.37 -15.07
C ASP A 37 8.40 4.31 -14.70
N ALA A 38 8.47 3.84 -13.47
CA ALA A 38 7.60 2.76 -12.98
C ALA A 38 6.13 3.17 -12.89
N TRP A 39 5.85 4.47 -12.78
CA TRP A 39 4.51 5.01 -12.63
C TRP A 39 3.81 5.26 -13.96
N MET A 40 4.54 5.81 -14.91
CA MET A 40 4.00 6.24 -16.20
C MET A 40 4.53 5.33 -17.30
N GLN A 41 4.25 4.02 -17.18
CA GLN A 41 4.73 3.01 -18.12
C GLN A 41 4.32 3.33 -19.57
N ASP A 42 3.10 3.83 -19.79
CA ASP A 42 2.65 4.24 -21.12
C ASP A 42 3.52 5.38 -21.68
N ARG A 43 3.89 6.36 -20.87
CA ARG A 43 4.81 7.44 -21.23
C ARG A 43 6.21 6.91 -21.48
N TYR A 44 6.70 6.02 -20.61
CA TYR A 44 8.01 5.40 -20.73
C TYR A 44 8.15 4.63 -22.05
N TYR A 45 7.16 3.77 -22.36
CA TYR A 45 7.15 3.03 -23.63
C TYR A 45 6.99 3.92 -24.86
N ARG A 46 6.23 5.03 -24.77
CA ARG A 46 6.13 6.01 -25.86
C ARG A 46 7.44 6.74 -26.12
N TYR A 47 8.19 7.05 -25.07
CA TYR A 47 9.42 7.84 -25.15
C TYR A 47 10.61 7.00 -25.60
N TYR A 48 10.80 5.82 -25.03
CA TYR A 48 11.96 4.97 -25.31
C TYR A 48 11.67 3.83 -26.28
N GLY A 49 10.42 3.57 -26.62
CA GLY A 49 9.99 2.49 -27.49
C GLY A 49 9.81 1.15 -26.74
N VAL A 50 9.07 0.25 -27.41
CA VAL A 50 8.65 -1.03 -26.78
C VAL A 50 9.84 -1.91 -26.42
N VAL A 51 10.84 -2.02 -27.29
CA VAL A 51 12.00 -2.90 -27.04
C VAL A 51 12.82 -2.40 -25.86
N THR A 52 13.16 -1.13 -25.84
CA THR A 52 13.91 -0.53 -24.72
C THR A 52 13.14 -0.66 -23.41
N GLY A 53 11.85 -0.27 -23.41
CA GLY A 53 11.01 -0.35 -22.22
C GLY A 53 10.86 -1.78 -21.68
N PHE A 54 10.70 -2.75 -22.56
CA PHE A 54 10.61 -4.15 -22.16
C PHE A 54 11.93 -4.67 -21.58
N MET A 55 13.05 -4.44 -22.28
CA MET A 55 14.36 -4.96 -21.85
C MET A 55 14.84 -4.34 -20.55
N THR A 56 14.63 -3.04 -20.35
CA THR A 56 15.00 -2.38 -19.08
C THR A 56 14.10 -2.80 -17.92
N ASN A 57 12.82 -3.10 -18.17
CA ASN A 57 11.95 -3.65 -17.14
C ASN A 57 12.35 -5.08 -16.76
N LEU A 58 12.87 -5.89 -17.67
CA LEU A 58 13.42 -7.21 -17.34
C LEU A 58 14.59 -7.13 -16.35
N ALA A 59 15.43 -6.12 -16.48
CA ALA A 59 16.57 -5.92 -15.56
C ALA A 59 16.12 -5.61 -14.12
N ASN A 60 14.87 -5.14 -13.93
CA ASN A 60 14.32 -4.79 -12.63
C ASN A 60 13.44 -5.88 -12.02
N LEU A 61 13.45 -7.10 -12.54
CA LEU A 61 12.65 -8.20 -11.99
C LEU A 61 13.36 -8.99 -10.89
N GLU A 62 14.68 -8.98 -10.86
CA GLU A 62 15.46 -9.71 -9.88
C GLU A 62 15.78 -8.83 -8.67
N ILE A 63 15.69 -9.43 -7.48
CA ILE A 63 16.14 -8.83 -6.23
C ILE A 63 17.60 -9.25 -6.06
N ASP A 64 18.50 -8.28 -5.95
CA ASP A 64 19.90 -8.54 -5.68
C ASP A 64 20.07 -9.20 -4.31
N LYS A 65 20.79 -10.31 -4.28
CA LYS A 65 21.17 -10.92 -3.01
C LYS A 65 22.37 -10.18 -2.43
N PRO A 66 22.35 -9.91 -1.11
CA PRO A 66 23.57 -9.42 -0.43
C PRO A 66 24.75 -10.38 -0.66
N ASP A 67 25.97 -9.85 -0.75
CA ASP A 67 27.18 -10.64 -1.05
C ASP A 67 27.42 -11.80 -0.07
N ASN A 68 26.97 -11.66 1.17
CA ASN A 68 27.11 -12.66 2.23
C ASN A 68 25.79 -13.38 2.56
N TYR A 69 24.83 -13.42 1.63
CA TYR A 69 23.55 -14.06 1.86
C TYR A 69 23.69 -15.58 1.92
N SER A 70 23.53 -16.14 3.12
CA SER A 70 23.49 -17.57 3.38
C SER A 70 22.53 -17.87 4.53
N GLU A 71 22.17 -19.15 4.70
CA GLU A 71 21.33 -19.59 5.82
C GLU A 71 22.03 -19.31 7.16
N GLU A 72 23.33 -19.59 7.25
CA GLU A 72 24.13 -19.35 8.45
C GLU A 72 24.22 -17.86 8.80
N ALA A 73 24.30 -16.98 7.79
CA ALA A 73 24.31 -15.54 8.02
C ALA A 73 22.95 -15.02 8.53
N VAL A 74 21.85 -15.60 8.04
CA VAL A 74 20.49 -15.27 8.54
C VAL A 74 20.33 -15.79 9.96
N ASP A 75 20.71 -17.02 10.25
CA ASP A 75 20.61 -17.61 11.59
C ASP A 75 21.45 -16.81 12.60
N ALA A 76 22.66 -16.41 12.22
CA ALA A 76 23.51 -15.56 13.07
C ALA A 76 22.87 -14.19 13.38
N ILE A 77 22.09 -13.63 12.47
CA ILE A 77 21.32 -12.40 12.74
C ILE A 77 20.20 -12.70 13.74
N LEU A 78 19.47 -13.78 13.55
CA LEU A 78 18.36 -14.18 14.42
C LEU A 78 18.84 -14.50 15.85
N ASP A 79 19.96 -15.19 15.99
CA ASP A 79 20.57 -15.53 17.29
C ASP A 79 21.04 -14.28 18.05
N ASN A 80 21.37 -13.20 17.33
CA ASN A 80 21.81 -11.94 17.93
C ASN A 80 20.68 -10.93 18.11
N VAL A 81 19.41 -11.29 17.81
CA VAL A 81 18.27 -10.41 18.10
C VAL A 81 18.10 -10.30 19.61
N ASP A 82 18.47 -9.14 20.15
CA ASP A 82 18.24 -8.81 21.57
C ASP A 82 16.74 -8.69 21.83
N GLU A 83 16.19 -9.67 22.53
CA GLU A 83 14.77 -9.69 22.89
C GLU A 83 14.34 -8.46 23.72
N SER A 84 15.28 -7.83 24.42
CA SER A 84 15.04 -6.59 25.15
C SER A 84 14.72 -5.41 24.24
N ARG A 85 15.13 -5.49 22.97
CA ARG A 85 14.84 -4.47 21.93
C ARG A 85 13.52 -4.66 21.21
N LYS A 86 12.80 -5.76 21.43
CA LYS A 86 11.46 -5.99 20.83
C LYS A 86 10.48 -4.86 21.15
N PHE A 87 10.75 -4.09 22.21
CA PHE A 87 10.00 -2.89 22.61
C PHE A 87 10.94 -1.73 22.90
N SER A 88 11.89 -1.47 22.00
CA SER A 88 12.69 -0.25 22.10
C SER A 88 11.72 0.92 22.19
N THR A 89 11.81 1.64 23.30
CA THR A 89 11.12 2.90 23.53
C THR A 89 11.58 3.89 22.47
N SER A 90 10.95 3.86 21.30
CA SER A 90 11.08 4.96 20.35
C SER A 90 10.64 6.22 21.10
N PRO A 91 11.41 7.32 21.05
CA PRO A 91 10.94 8.60 21.61
C PRO A 91 9.63 9.09 20.99
N LEU A 92 9.15 8.43 19.92
CA LEU A 92 7.86 8.68 19.27
C LEU A 92 6.67 7.97 19.95
N TYR A 93 6.92 7.04 20.89
CA TYR A 93 5.86 6.37 21.64
C TYR A 93 6.02 6.68 23.12
N PRO A 94 5.03 7.33 23.76
CA PRO A 94 5.06 7.51 25.21
C PRO A 94 5.11 6.14 25.89
N THR A 95 5.98 6.00 26.86
CA THR A 95 6.26 4.80 27.66
C THR A 95 5.08 4.28 28.49
N SER A 96 3.87 4.80 28.33
CA SER A 96 2.67 4.36 29.03
C SER A 96 2.13 2.99 28.55
N TYR A 97 2.61 2.45 27.45
CA TYR A 97 2.42 1.06 27.07
C TYR A 97 3.62 0.20 27.53
N ALA A 98 3.98 0.27 28.80
CA ALA A 98 4.70 -0.82 29.39
C ALA A 98 3.78 -2.04 29.27
N ALA A 99 4.15 -3.01 28.42
CA ALA A 99 3.51 -4.30 28.44
C ALA A 99 3.59 -4.80 29.89
N THR A 100 2.49 -4.74 30.60
CA THR A 100 2.34 -5.48 31.84
C THR A 100 2.49 -6.92 31.42
N THR A 101 3.68 -7.48 31.63
CA THR A 101 3.90 -8.93 31.61
C THR A 101 3.16 -9.51 32.79
N ALA A 102 1.84 -9.47 32.77
CA ALA A 102 1.01 -10.30 33.58
C ALA A 102 1.15 -11.72 33.03
N LYS A 103 2.17 -12.42 33.52
CA LYS A 103 2.18 -13.87 33.47
C LYS A 103 0.95 -14.30 34.26
N ASP A 104 0.10 -15.12 33.64
CA ASP A 104 -0.95 -15.94 34.25
C ASP A 104 -2.40 -15.42 34.38
N GLU A 105 -2.81 -14.35 33.72
CA GLU A 105 -4.24 -14.24 33.43
C GLU A 105 -4.48 -14.57 31.96
N GLN A 106 -5.50 -15.39 31.64
CA GLN A 106 -5.97 -15.63 30.29
C GLN A 106 -6.49 -14.29 29.74
N VAL A 107 -5.58 -13.48 29.23
CA VAL A 107 -5.93 -12.22 28.57
C VAL A 107 -6.75 -12.55 27.34
N LYS A 108 -8.01 -12.16 27.37
CA LYS A 108 -8.89 -12.32 26.21
C LYS A 108 -8.25 -11.60 25.02
N LYS A 109 -7.89 -12.34 23.97
CA LYS A 109 -7.30 -11.78 22.75
C LYS A 109 -8.28 -10.77 22.13
N PRO A 110 -7.86 -9.52 21.85
CA PRO A 110 -8.75 -8.50 21.32
C PRO A 110 -9.13 -8.79 19.86
N THR A 111 -10.26 -8.28 19.43
CA THR A 111 -10.52 -8.09 18.00
C THR A 111 -9.60 -7.00 17.46
N ILE A 112 -9.02 -7.23 16.30
CA ILE A 112 -8.14 -6.28 15.61
C ILE A 112 -8.80 -5.94 14.27
N ILE A 113 -9.24 -4.71 14.11
CA ILE A 113 -9.71 -4.15 12.83
C ILE A 113 -8.65 -3.18 12.35
N TYR A 114 -7.97 -3.54 11.28
CA TYR A 114 -6.82 -2.81 10.75
C TYR A 114 -7.22 -2.11 9.45
N VAL A 115 -7.61 -0.83 9.55
CA VAL A 115 -8.15 -0.05 8.45
C VAL A 115 -7.05 0.83 7.83
N MET A 116 -6.88 0.71 6.53
CA MET A 116 -6.13 1.65 5.71
C MET A 116 -7.12 2.56 4.96
N ASN A 117 -7.20 3.80 5.37
CA ASN A 117 -7.96 4.82 4.67
C ASN A 117 -7.16 5.29 3.45
N GLU A 118 -7.54 4.78 2.27
CA GLU A 118 -6.85 5.06 1.00
C GLU A 118 -6.83 6.55 0.71
N SER A 119 -5.63 7.07 0.41
CA SER A 119 -5.39 8.49 0.10
C SER A 119 -5.85 9.46 1.19
N TYR A 120 -6.14 8.99 2.40
CA TYR A 120 -6.51 9.86 3.50
C TYR A 120 -5.29 10.60 4.05
N TRP A 121 -5.46 11.88 4.27
CA TRP A 121 -4.48 12.76 4.88
C TRP A 121 -5.20 13.87 5.67
N ASP A 122 -4.68 14.21 6.84
CA ASP A 122 -5.24 15.30 7.63
C ASP A 122 -4.90 16.65 7.01
N VAL A 123 -5.85 17.17 6.26
CA VAL A 123 -5.69 18.41 5.52
C VAL A 123 -5.64 19.65 6.42
N SER A 124 -6.03 19.55 7.70
CA SER A 124 -5.89 20.64 8.67
C SER A 124 -4.42 21.05 8.87
N GLU A 125 -3.48 20.14 8.55
CA GLU A 125 -2.05 20.48 8.53
C GLU A 125 -1.70 21.62 7.55
N LEU A 126 -2.54 21.90 6.56
CA LEU A 126 -2.36 23.03 5.65
C LEU A 126 -2.59 24.38 6.34
N GLU A 127 -3.22 24.42 7.51
CA GLU A 127 -3.43 25.66 8.25
C GLU A 127 -2.11 26.34 8.64
N GLN A 128 -1.06 25.57 8.90
CA GLN A 128 0.29 26.10 9.15
C GLN A 128 0.85 26.89 7.97
N TYR A 129 0.33 26.65 6.75
CA TYR A 129 0.70 27.37 5.53
C TYR A 129 -0.31 28.46 5.16
N GLY A 130 -1.24 28.79 6.06
CA GLY A 130 -2.24 29.85 5.88
C GLY A 130 -3.47 29.45 5.08
N ILE A 131 -3.68 28.17 4.82
CA ILE A 131 -4.90 27.64 4.18
C ILE A 131 -5.87 27.26 5.30
N LYS A 132 -7.03 27.94 5.37
CA LYS A 132 -8.05 27.68 6.38
C LYS A 132 -9.35 27.21 5.74
N PHE A 133 -10.04 26.36 6.45
CA PHE A 133 -11.31 25.74 6.04
C PHE A 133 -12.48 26.33 6.82
N ASP A 134 -13.69 26.23 6.28
CA ASP A 134 -14.94 26.66 6.92
C ASP A 134 -15.39 25.73 8.04
N THR A 135 -14.87 24.50 8.07
CA THR A 135 -15.14 23.47 9.09
C THR A 135 -13.90 22.64 9.36
N ASP A 136 -13.90 21.90 10.46
CA ASP A 136 -12.88 20.88 10.73
C ASP A 136 -13.11 19.67 9.81
N VAL A 137 -12.21 19.50 8.84
CA VAL A 137 -12.29 18.45 7.82
C VAL A 137 -12.11 17.06 8.40
N SER A 138 -11.38 16.95 9.52
CA SER A 138 -10.99 15.70 10.17
C SER A 138 -11.56 15.59 11.59
N ALA A 139 -12.75 16.14 11.83
CA ALA A 139 -13.34 16.26 13.18
C ALA A 139 -13.39 14.93 13.95
N ASN A 140 -13.78 13.84 13.30
CA ASN A 140 -13.84 12.52 13.92
C ASN A 140 -12.45 11.99 14.28
N LEU A 141 -11.45 12.19 13.41
CA LEU A 141 -10.06 11.83 13.72
C LEU A 141 -9.54 12.64 14.91
N HIS A 142 -9.77 13.95 14.91
CA HIS A 142 -9.34 14.82 16.02
C HIS A 142 -10.02 14.43 17.34
N ALA A 143 -11.29 14.05 17.30
CA ALA A 143 -11.99 13.53 18.48
C ALA A 143 -11.38 12.21 18.98
N LEU A 144 -11.05 11.28 18.08
CA LEU A 144 -10.38 10.02 18.44
C LEU A 144 -8.98 10.23 19.02
N GLN A 145 -8.23 11.19 18.53
CA GLN A 145 -6.90 11.53 19.04
C GLN A 145 -6.91 11.99 20.50
N GLN A 146 -8.05 12.52 20.99
CA GLN A 146 -8.18 12.92 22.39
C GLN A 146 -8.26 11.72 23.35
N THR A 147 -8.67 10.55 22.88
CA THR A 147 -8.98 9.38 23.69
C THR A 147 -8.20 8.12 23.33
N SER A 148 -7.42 8.19 22.24
CA SER A 148 -6.72 7.03 21.68
C SER A 148 -5.25 7.34 21.45
N ALA A 149 -4.43 6.30 21.38
CA ALA A 149 -3.04 6.44 20.92
C ALA A 149 -3.01 6.85 19.44
N TYR A 150 -2.20 7.83 19.11
CA TYR A 150 -2.02 8.29 17.74
C TYR A 150 -0.56 8.65 17.45
N GLY A 151 -0.23 8.75 16.17
CA GLY A 151 1.11 9.13 15.73
C GLY A 151 1.15 9.38 14.22
N ARG A 152 2.33 9.72 13.71
CA ARG A 152 2.57 9.87 12.28
C ARG A 152 3.14 8.58 11.71
N ALA A 153 2.61 8.14 10.57
CA ALA A 153 3.19 7.09 9.75
C ALA A 153 3.69 7.69 8.42
N TYR A 154 4.86 7.25 7.99
CA TYR A 154 5.38 7.64 6.68
C TYR A 154 5.04 6.56 5.66
N SER A 155 4.41 6.97 4.57
CA SER A 155 4.12 6.07 3.45
C SER A 155 5.39 5.78 2.66
N PRO A 156 5.65 4.51 2.27
CA PRO A 156 6.77 4.17 1.40
C PRO A 156 6.57 4.63 -0.04
N SER A 157 5.33 4.98 -0.40
CA SER A 157 4.95 5.37 -1.75
C SER A 157 4.36 6.77 -1.78
N PHE A 158 4.66 7.51 -2.84
CA PHE A 158 4.09 8.82 -3.13
C PHE A 158 3.26 8.78 -4.41
N GLY A 159 2.03 9.30 -4.34
CA GLY A 159 1.16 9.45 -5.51
C GLY A 159 0.52 8.16 -6.04
N GLY A 160 0.44 7.10 -5.22
CA GLY A 160 -0.17 5.81 -5.53
C GLY A 160 0.64 4.62 -5.01
N GLY A 161 0.32 3.39 -5.44
CA GLY A 161 1.00 2.18 -4.95
C GLY A 161 0.46 1.69 -3.61
N THR A 162 -0.85 1.68 -3.45
CA THR A 162 -1.55 1.18 -2.25
C THR A 162 -1.01 -0.16 -1.78
N CYS A 163 -0.72 -1.09 -2.72
CA CYS A 163 -0.18 -2.40 -2.38
C CYS A 163 1.23 -2.36 -1.76
N ASP A 164 2.00 -1.30 -1.98
CA ASP A 164 3.32 -1.11 -1.38
C ASP A 164 3.15 -0.82 0.12
N VAL A 165 2.19 0.06 0.44
CA VAL A 165 1.86 0.43 1.83
C VAL A 165 1.24 -0.74 2.58
N GLU A 166 0.29 -1.45 1.96
CA GLU A 166 -0.30 -2.67 2.52
C GLU A 166 0.77 -3.74 2.81
N PHE A 167 1.68 -3.95 1.85
CA PHE A 167 2.76 -4.91 2.00
C PHE A 167 3.63 -4.61 3.21
N GLU A 168 4.11 -3.37 3.34
CA GLU A 168 4.92 -2.99 4.51
C GLU A 168 4.14 -3.12 5.82
N ALA A 169 2.88 -2.66 5.82
CA ALA A 169 2.03 -2.69 7.00
C ALA A 169 1.69 -4.11 7.47
N LEU A 170 1.50 -5.06 6.55
CA LEU A 170 1.13 -6.44 6.86
C LEU A 170 2.33 -7.36 7.06
N THR A 171 3.49 -7.07 6.47
CA THR A 171 4.67 -7.96 6.53
C THR A 171 5.79 -7.42 7.40
N GLY A 172 5.87 -6.11 7.59
CA GLY A 172 7.03 -5.44 8.20
C GLY A 172 8.26 -5.37 7.29
N TYR A 173 8.19 -5.89 6.06
CA TYR A 173 9.29 -5.81 5.09
C TYR A 173 9.20 -4.51 4.31
N SER A 174 10.34 -3.83 4.11
CA SER A 174 10.36 -2.57 3.36
C SER A 174 10.46 -2.80 1.85
N VAL A 175 9.62 -2.08 1.11
CA VAL A 175 9.68 -2.03 -0.36
C VAL A 175 10.95 -1.34 -0.88
N SER A 176 11.67 -0.62 -0.03
CA SER A 176 12.93 0.03 -0.41
C SER A 176 14.03 -0.95 -0.82
N PHE A 177 13.91 -2.22 -0.42
CA PHE A 177 14.82 -3.30 -0.82
C PHE A 177 14.40 -3.99 -2.12
N LEU A 178 13.25 -3.65 -2.66
CA LEU A 178 12.78 -4.18 -3.94
C LEU A 178 13.28 -3.32 -5.10
N PRO A 179 13.43 -3.88 -6.30
CA PRO A 179 13.75 -3.11 -7.48
C PRO A 179 12.79 -1.93 -7.67
N SER A 180 13.30 -0.81 -8.17
CA SER A 180 12.51 0.40 -8.36
C SER A 180 11.27 0.11 -9.22
N GLY A 181 10.10 0.51 -8.70
CA GLY A 181 8.81 0.28 -9.37
C GLY A 181 8.21 -1.09 -9.17
N SER A 182 8.83 -1.97 -8.39
CA SER A 182 8.24 -3.25 -8.00
C SER A 182 6.86 -3.03 -7.38
N LYS A 183 5.97 -3.98 -7.67
CA LYS A 183 4.66 -4.09 -7.04
C LYS A 183 4.61 -5.43 -6.28
N PRO A 184 4.78 -5.40 -4.94
CA PRO A 184 4.99 -6.61 -4.14
C PRO A 184 3.93 -7.67 -4.39
N TYR A 185 2.66 -7.29 -4.40
CA TYR A 185 1.55 -8.22 -4.58
C TYR A 185 1.52 -8.88 -5.95
N GLN A 186 2.00 -8.19 -6.99
CA GLN A 186 2.02 -8.72 -8.36
C GLN A 186 3.27 -9.54 -8.69
N GLN A 187 4.37 -9.29 -8.00
CA GLN A 187 5.68 -9.81 -8.38
C GLN A 187 6.31 -10.71 -7.32
N HIS A 188 6.06 -10.46 -6.04
CA HIS A 188 6.79 -11.09 -4.95
C HIS A 188 5.92 -11.94 -4.02
N VAL A 189 4.64 -11.58 -3.79
CA VAL A 189 3.71 -12.34 -2.95
C VAL A 189 3.03 -13.44 -3.78
N THR A 190 3.82 -14.32 -4.37
CA THR A 190 3.35 -15.42 -5.26
C THR A 190 3.21 -16.76 -4.56
N LYS A 191 3.64 -16.84 -3.30
CA LYS A 191 3.58 -18.04 -2.44
C LYS A 191 3.39 -17.59 -1.00
N PRO A 192 2.97 -18.49 -0.09
CA PRO A 192 2.82 -18.18 1.32
C PRO A 192 4.10 -17.60 1.91
N MET A 193 3.95 -16.51 2.65
CA MET A 193 5.03 -15.84 3.34
C MET A 193 4.60 -15.35 4.72
N PHE A 194 5.57 -15.05 5.58
CA PHE A 194 5.30 -14.50 6.89
C PHE A 194 4.69 -13.10 6.77
N ALA A 195 3.59 -12.90 7.48
CA ALA A 195 2.89 -11.62 7.56
C ALA A 195 2.07 -11.57 8.87
N LEU A 196 1.64 -10.40 9.27
CA LEU A 196 0.81 -10.23 10.47
C LEU A 196 -0.43 -11.15 10.47
N PRO A 197 -1.21 -11.27 9.38
CA PRO A 197 -2.34 -12.20 9.38
C PRO A 197 -1.90 -13.66 9.57
N SER A 198 -0.84 -14.11 8.89
CA SER A 198 -0.34 -15.49 9.04
C SER A 198 0.15 -15.77 10.46
N TYR A 199 0.81 -14.81 11.10
CA TYR A 199 1.19 -14.92 12.51
C TYR A 199 -0.04 -14.99 13.43
N LEU A 200 -1.00 -14.10 13.26
CA LEU A 200 -2.21 -14.08 14.08
C LEU A 200 -3.04 -15.36 13.95
N LYS A 201 -3.00 -16.03 12.79
CA LYS A 201 -3.59 -17.37 12.64
C LYS A 201 -2.93 -18.39 13.56
N THR A 202 -1.61 -18.35 13.74
CA THR A 202 -0.92 -19.25 14.69
C THR A 202 -1.32 -18.95 16.14
N GLU A 203 -1.78 -17.72 16.40
CA GLU A 203 -2.34 -17.28 17.65
C GLU A 203 -3.85 -17.58 17.80
N GLY A 204 -4.46 -18.26 16.83
CA GLY A 204 -5.86 -18.70 16.86
C GLY A 204 -6.87 -17.65 16.40
N TYR A 205 -6.43 -16.62 15.67
CA TYR A 205 -7.33 -15.65 15.06
C TYR A 205 -7.99 -16.20 13.79
N GLN A 206 -9.25 -15.83 13.58
CA GLN A 206 -9.86 -15.83 12.26
C GLN A 206 -9.35 -14.59 11.50
N THR A 207 -9.09 -14.72 10.21
CA THR A 207 -8.51 -13.63 9.41
C THR A 207 -9.32 -13.36 8.17
N ALA A 208 -9.64 -12.10 7.89
CA ALA A 208 -10.32 -11.69 6.66
C ALA A 208 -9.83 -10.35 6.16
N ALA A 209 -10.10 -10.06 4.89
CA ALA A 209 -9.93 -8.75 4.30
C ALA A 209 -11.23 -8.22 3.69
N VAL A 210 -11.40 -6.89 3.70
CA VAL A 210 -12.50 -6.19 3.05
C VAL A 210 -11.91 -5.06 2.21
N HIS A 211 -12.21 -5.03 0.91
CA HIS A 211 -11.75 -3.96 0.03
C HIS A 211 -12.80 -3.65 -1.03
N CYS A 212 -13.26 -2.41 -1.06
CA CYS A 212 -14.34 -1.96 -1.91
C CYS A 212 -13.92 -1.69 -3.37
N PHE A 213 -12.98 -2.47 -3.87
CA PHE A 213 -12.57 -2.48 -5.27
C PHE A 213 -12.40 -3.91 -5.79
N TRP A 214 -12.01 -4.06 -7.08
CA TRP A 214 -11.90 -5.36 -7.75
C TRP A 214 -10.81 -6.24 -7.10
N ALA A 215 -11.14 -7.50 -6.81
CA ALA A 215 -10.24 -8.45 -6.15
C ALA A 215 -8.90 -8.61 -6.88
N ARG A 216 -8.96 -8.68 -8.21
CA ARG A 216 -7.77 -8.82 -9.07
C ARG A 216 -6.87 -7.58 -9.13
N TYR A 217 -7.37 -6.42 -8.66
CA TYR A 217 -6.57 -5.20 -8.71
C TYR A 217 -5.43 -5.31 -7.69
N TRP A 218 -4.22 -5.01 -8.12
CA TRP A 218 -2.98 -5.31 -7.40
C TRP A 218 -2.80 -6.81 -7.10
N SER A 219 -3.53 -7.72 -7.77
CA SER A 219 -3.48 -9.17 -7.51
C SER A 219 -3.82 -9.57 -6.06
N ARG A 220 -4.72 -8.83 -5.39
CA ARG A 220 -5.11 -9.10 -4.00
C ARG A 220 -5.75 -10.46 -3.83
N ASP A 221 -6.46 -10.94 -4.84
CA ASP A 221 -7.03 -12.30 -4.90
C ASP A 221 -5.97 -13.42 -4.74
N THR A 222 -4.74 -13.13 -5.13
CA THR A 222 -3.59 -14.04 -4.95
C THR A 222 -2.77 -13.68 -3.72
N ALA A 223 -2.53 -12.38 -3.49
CA ALA A 223 -1.64 -11.93 -2.43
C ALA A 223 -2.24 -12.15 -1.03
N TYR A 224 -3.50 -11.85 -0.81
CA TYR A 224 -4.12 -11.95 0.51
C TYR A 224 -4.11 -13.38 1.09
N PRO A 225 -4.48 -14.43 0.34
CA PRO A 225 -4.31 -15.81 0.83
C PRO A 225 -2.86 -16.15 1.18
N ASN A 226 -1.89 -15.68 0.37
CA ASN A 226 -0.47 -15.91 0.62
C ASN A 226 0.06 -15.17 1.86
N LEU A 227 -0.59 -14.08 2.27
CA LEU A 227 -0.31 -13.35 3.51
C LEU A 227 -1.06 -13.91 4.73
N GLY A 228 -1.93 -14.92 4.52
CA GLY A 228 -2.65 -15.59 5.59
C GLY A 228 -4.05 -15.04 5.87
N LEU A 229 -4.65 -14.28 4.96
CA LEU A 229 -6.05 -13.87 5.03
C LEU A 229 -6.93 -14.98 4.43
N ASP A 230 -7.82 -15.56 5.24
CA ASP A 230 -8.62 -16.74 4.85
C ASP A 230 -9.83 -16.38 4.00
N ASP A 231 -10.39 -15.19 4.21
CA ASP A 231 -11.50 -14.69 3.41
C ASP A 231 -11.20 -13.28 2.86
N PHE A 232 -11.78 -12.99 1.72
CA PHE A 232 -11.65 -11.69 1.08
C PHE A 232 -12.98 -11.23 0.49
N ILE A 233 -13.55 -10.17 1.06
CA ILE A 233 -14.74 -9.48 0.60
C ILE A 233 -14.31 -8.32 -0.29
N SER A 234 -14.36 -8.53 -1.59
CA SER A 234 -14.08 -7.53 -2.61
C SER A 234 -15.38 -6.91 -3.13
N LEU A 235 -15.27 -5.88 -3.97
CA LEU A 235 -16.42 -5.18 -4.56
C LEU A 235 -17.41 -6.14 -5.25
N GLU A 236 -16.90 -7.23 -5.83
CA GLU A 236 -17.75 -8.24 -6.51
C GLU A 236 -18.66 -9.01 -5.56
N LYS A 237 -18.30 -9.06 -4.28
CA LYS A 237 -19.09 -9.72 -3.22
C LYS A 237 -19.95 -8.74 -2.41
N MET A 238 -19.76 -7.42 -2.60
CA MET A 238 -20.50 -6.41 -1.86
C MET A 238 -21.88 -6.15 -2.44
N HIS A 239 -22.85 -5.91 -1.58
CA HIS A 239 -24.22 -5.59 -1.97
C HIS A 239 -24.72 -4.34 -1.24
N GLY A 240 -25.58 -3.57 -1.91
CA GLY A 240 -26.23 -2.40 -1.29
C GLY A 240 -25.33 -1.22 -1.01
N VAL A 241 -24.11 -1.20 -1.57
CA VAL A 241 -23.15 -0.13 -1.34
C VAL A 241 -23.52 1.16 -2.07
N GLN A 242 -23.40 2.28 -1.40
CA GLN A 242 -23.48 3.60 -2.00
C GLN A 242 -22.13 4.01 -2.59
N LYS A 243 -22.17 4.88 -3.59
CA LYS A 243 -20.96 5.33 -4.30
C LYS A 243 -20.97 6.83 -4.48
N VAL A 244 -19.80 7.46 -4.42
CA VAL A 244 -19.64 8.86 -4.86
C VAL A 244 -19.96 8.99 -6.34
N ARG A 245 -20.53 10.14 -6.74
CA ARG A 245 -21.22 10.31 -8.03
C ARG A 245 -20.36 10.06 -9.27
N ARG A 246 -19.10 10.42 -9.26
CA ARG A 246 -18.26 10.34 -10.46
C ARG A 246 -16.85 9.93 -10.15
N HIS A 247 -16.37 9.03 -10.98
CA HIS A 247 -14.96 8.71 -11.07
C HIS A 247 -14.62 8.37 -12.54
N TYR A 248 -13.48 8.81 -13.06
CA TYR A 248 -13.17 8.74 -14.49
C TYR A 248 -12.97 7.32 -15.05
N TRP A 249 -12.72 6.33 -14.22
CA TRP A 249 -12.48 4.93 -14.63
C TRP A 249 -13.43 3.92 -13.98
N THR A 250 -14.45 4.39 -13.27
CA THR A 250 -15.48 3.53 -12.68
C THR A 250 -16.81 4.27 -12.55
N THR A 251 -17.88 3.54 -12.27
CA THR A 251 -19.22 4.09 -12.02
C THR A 251 -19.36 4.84 -10.68
N GLY A 252 -18.28 5.08 -9.99
CA GLY A 252 -18.15 5.70 -8.68
C GLY A 252 -17.39 4.79 -7.72
N LEU A 253 -16.81 5.39 -6.70
CA LEU A 253 -16.13 4.70 -5.61
C LEU A 253 -17.09 4.49 -4.45
N VAL A 254 -16.99 3.37 -3.76
CA VAL A 254 -17.80 3.07 -2.58
C VAL A 254 -17.50 4.08 -1.48
N THR A 255 -18.56 4.59 -0.84
CA THR A 255 -18.44 5.53 0.27
C THR A 255 -17.86 4.87 1.51
N ASP A 256 -17.21 5.65 2.37
CA ASP A 256 -16.61 5.12 3.60
C ASP A 256 -17.68 4.61 4.58
N ASP A 257 -18.89 5.22 4.60
CA ASP A 257 -20.03 4.70 5.38
C ASP A 257 -20.43 3.29 4.92
N SER A 258 -20.58 3.10 3.60
CA SER A 258 -20.88 1.78 3.06
C SER A 258 -19.75 0.79 3.31
N MET A 259 -18.50 1.26 3.30
CA MET A 259 -17.36 0.42 3.63
C MET A 259 -17.36 0.02 5.11
N ALA A 260 -17.73 0.93 6.02
CA ALA A 260 -17.88 0.63 7.43
C ALA A 260 -18.96 -0.44 7.67
N ASP A 261 -20.11 -0.34 6.98
CA ASP A 261 -21.16 -1.37 7.04
C ASP A 261 -20.65 -2.75 6.57
N GLN A 262 -19.84 -2.80 5.51
CA GLN A 262 -19.26 -4.05 5.04
C GLN A 262 -18.23 -4.63 6.04
N ILE A 263 -17.45 -3.79 6.71
CA ILE A 263 -16.51 -4.20 7.75
C ILE A 263 -17.26 -4.78 8.95
N ILE A 264 -18.31 -4.09 9.42
CA ILE A 264 -19.15 -4.54 10.53
C ILE A 264 -19.85 -5.85 10.18
N GLY A 265 -20.47 -5.95 9.01
CA GLY A 265 -21.15 -7.16 8.56
C GLY A 265 -20.23 -8.37 8.45
N GLN A 266 -18.99 -8.17 7.96
CA GLN A 266 -18.00 -9.25 7.91
C GLN A 266 -17.55 -9.66 9.33
N TYR A 267 -17.31 -8.69 10.22
CA TYR A 267 -17.01 -8.98 11.61
C TYR A 267 -18.11 -9.80 12.29
N GLU A 268 -19.38 -9.40 12.13
CA GLU A 268 -20.52 -10.12 12.71
C GLU A 268 -20.65 -11.53 12.13
N THR A 269 -20.41 -11.70 10.82
CA THR A 269 -20.39 -13.01 10.16
C THR A 269 -19.32 -13.92 10.76
N MET A 270 -18.12 -13.42 10.95
CA MET A 270 -17.01 -14.18 11.55
C MET A 270 -17.32 -14.55 13.01
N LYS A 271 -17.89 -13.63 13.79
CA LYS A 271 -18.28 -13.88 15.17
C LYS A 271 -19.44 -14.87 15.30
N ALA A 272 -20.35 -14.91 14.33
CA ALA A 272 -21.42 -15.92 14.29
C ALA A 272 -20.90 -17.33 14.01
N GLN A 273 -19.77 -17.45 13.30
CA GLN A 273 -19.16 -18.73 12.95
C GLN A 273 -18.30 -19.31 14.07
N SER A 274 -17.65 -18.46 14.87
CA SER A 274 -16.71 -18.88 15.92
C SER A 274 -16.49 -17.79 16.97
N ASP A 275 -16.22 -18.24 18.22
CA ASP A 275 -15.79 -17.36 19.32
C ASP A 275 -14.35 -16.91 19.25
N ALA A 276 -13.57 -17.43 18.29
CA ALA A 276 -12.17 -17.05 18.10
C ALA A 276 -12.02 -15.53 17.90
N PRO A 277 -10.89 -14.96 18.29
CA PRO A 277 -10.62 -13.55 18.05
C PRO A 277 -10.53 -13.28 16.53
N VAL A 278 -10.86 -12.07 16.13
CA VAL A 278 -10.94 -11.67 14.72
C VAL A 278 -9.83 -10.67 14.39
N PHE A 279 -9.12 -10.93 13.30
CA PHE A 279 -8.32 -9.95 12.58
C PHE A 279 -8.98 -9.63 11.25
N LEU A 280 -9.28 -8.36 11.02
CA LEU A 280 -9.90 -7.91 9.79
C LEU A 280 -9.09 -6.75 9.22
N HIS A 281 -8.51 -6.95 8.03
CA HIS A 281 -7.83 -5.91 7.27
C HIS A 281 -8.81 -5.25 6.30
N ALA A 282 -8.87 -3.92 6.30
CA ALA A 282 -9.77 -3.19 5.43
C ALA A 282 -9.05 -2.06 4.69
N VAL A 283 -9.41 -1.86 3.42
CA VAL A 283 -8.86 -0.78 2.59
C VAL A 283 -10.01 -0.04 1.93
N THR A 284 -10.14 1.26 2.22
CA THR A 284 -11.18 2.12 1.67
C THR A 284 -10.82 2.64 0.27
N MET A 285 -11.72 3.37 -0.39
CA MET A 285 -11.48 3.92 -1.73
C MET A 285 -12.11 5.31 -1.94
N GLN A 286 -12.93 5.81 -1.03
CA GLN A 286 -13.69 7.06 -1.26
C GLN A 286 -12.79 8.25 -1.61
N ASN A 287 -11.64 8.35 -0.95
CA ASN A 287 -10.69 9.45 -1.11
C ASN A 287 -9.69 9.24 -2.26
N HIS A 288 -9.85 8.17 -3.05
CA HIS A 288 -8.95 7.96 -4.20
C HIS A 288 -9.14 9.04 -5.27
N THR A 289 -8.03 9.53 -5.83
CA THR A 289 -8.07 10.49 -6.97
C THR A 289 -8.92 9.92 -8.13
N ASN A 290 -9.65 10.70 -8.94
CA ASN A 290 -9.59 12.14 -9.17
C ASN A 290 -10.51 12.94 -8.26
N TYR A 291 -10.02 14.07 -7.82
CA TYR A 291 -10.79 15.05 -7.02
C TYR A 291 -11.56 15.98 -7.97
N ASN A 292 -12.79 15.63 -8.32
CA ASN A 292 -13.67 16.44 -9.15
C ASN A 292 -14.71 17.16 -8.29
N ARG A 293 -14.98 18.42 -8.61
CA ARG A 293 -16.02 19.22 -7.90
C ARG A 293 -17.36 18.51 -7.87
N ASP A 294 -17.69 17.76 -8.91
CA ASP A 294 -18.99 17.11 -9.06
C ASP A 294 -19.10 15.77 -8.32
N ASN A 295 -18.07 15.33 -7.58
CA ASN A 295 -18.14 14.10 -6.81
C ASN A 295 -19.11 14.22 -5.63
N TYR A 296 -19.25 15.42 -5.08
CA TYR A 296 -20.08 15.72 -3.92
C TYR A 296 -21.02 16.89 -4.19
N PRO A 297 -22.24 16.92 -3.61
CA PRO A 297 -23.10 18.08 -3.57
C PRO A 297 -22.41 19.31 -2.95
N ASP A 298 -22.84 20.51 -3.28
CA ASP A 298 -22.21 21.74 -2.78
C ASP A 298 -22.30 21.88 -1.25
N ASP A 299 -23.39 21.39 -0.65
CA ASP A 299 -23.64 21.40 0.79
C ASP A 299 -22.82 20.37 1.60
N GLU A 300 -22.24 19.39 0.91
CA GLU A 300 -21.33 18.41 1.52
C GLU A 300 -19.86 18.77 1.34
N ARG A 301 -19.54 19.90 0.70
CA ARG A 301 -18.16 20.30 0.42
C ARG A 301 -17.59 21.18 1.52
N VAL A 302 -16.32 20.96 1.81
CA VAL A 302 -15.55 21.87 2.63
C VAL A 302 -14.96 22.97 1.75
N HIS A 303 -15.05 24.20 2.23
CA HIS A 303 -14.57 25.37 1.50
C HIS A 303 -13.34 25.98 2.16
N VAL A 304 -12.41 26.39 1.32
CA VAL A 304 -11.26 27.18 1.77
C VAL A 304 -11.72 28.62 1.98
N VAL A 305 -11.67 29.11 3.23
CA VAL A 305 -12.07 30.46 3.61
C VAL A 305 -10.90 31.45 3.64
N SER A 306 -9.66 30.95 3.70
CA SER A 306 -8.46 31.78 3.64
C SER A 306 -7.31 31.01 2.99
N HIS A 307 -6.52 31.68 2.18
CA HIS A 307 -5.30 31.13 1.56
C HIS A 307 -4.29 32.23 1.27
N PRO A 308 -2.98 31.89 1.17
CA PRO A 308 -1.95 32.84 0.78
C PRO A 308 -2.19 33.45 -0.61
N VAL A 309 -1.72 34.68 -0.80
CA VAL A 309 -1.79 35.37 -2.10
C VAL A 309 -1.05 34.57 -3.16
N GLY A 310 -1.70 34.31 -4.29
CA GLY A 310 -1.13 33.56 -5.44
C GLY A 310 -1.65 32.14 -5.62
N LEU A 311 -2.32 31.56 -4.61
CA LEU A 311 -3.10 30.33 -4.83
C LEU A 311 -4.42 30.65 -5.53
N LYS A 312 -4.69 29.97 -6.63
CA LYS A 312 -5.99 30.10 -7.29
C LYS A 312 -7.03 29.31 -6.46
N SER A 313 -8.17 29.92 -6.15
CA SER A 313 -9.26 29.31 -5.38
C SER A 313 -9.79 28.01 -6.01
N SER A 314 -9.57 27.80 -7.31
CA SER A 314 -9.91 26.55 -8.02
C SER A 314 -8.97 25.37 -7.71
N THR A 315 -7.84 25.61 -7.03
CA THR A 315 -6.83 24.56 -6.76
C THR A 315 -7.11 23.84 -5.43
N CYS A 316 -7.96 24.40 -4.57
CA CYS A 316 -8.29 23.83 -3.26
C CYS A 316 -9.65 23.15 -3.30
N LEU A 317 -9.72 21.98 -3.89
CA LEU A 317 -10.85 21.08 -3.78
C LEU A 317 -10.48 19.99 -2.78
N LEU A 318 -10.95 20.14 -1.57
CA LEU A 318 -10.88 19.10 -0.55
C LEU A 318 -12.26 18.48 -0.40
N TYR A 319 -12.28 17.18 -0.33
CA TYR A 319 -13.47 16.40 -0.06
C TYR A 319 -13.37 15.90 1.38
N THR A 320 -14.43 16.13 2.13
CA THR A 320 -14.58 15.45 3.41
C THR A 320 -15.07 14.03 3.14
N SER A 321 -14.40 13.06 3.72
CA SER A 321 -15.08 11.83 4.06
C SER A 321 -15.97 12.13 5.28
N PRO A 322 -17.26 11.87 5.25
CA PRO A 322 -18.11 11.98 6.44
C PRO A 322 -17.88 10.80 7.39
N SER A 323 -16.64 10.46 7.65
CA SER A 323 -16.27 9.38 8.56
C SER A 323 -16.14 9.84 10.01
#